data_478e71e849382b6c70bd6d43330e9674
#
_entry.id   478e71e849382b6c70bd6d43330e9674
#
_cell.length_a   1.000
_cell.length_b   1.000
_cell.length_c   1.000
_cell.angle_alpha   90.00
_cell.angle_beta   90.00
_cell.angle_gamma   90.00
#
_symmetry.space_group_name_H-M   'P 1'
#
loop_
_entity.id
_entity.type
_entity.pdbx_description
1 polymer ?
#
loop_
_entity_poly.entity_id
_entity_poly.type
_entity_poly.pdbx_seq_one_letter_code
_entity_poly.pdbx_strand_id
1 'polypeptide(L)'
;MKSFGIGTALMALALMSGTIYGQDKPRVTPQHPADSGLAALSDAQGFINDMTIANLAEVQLGKMASEKGSNPDVKSFGQMMVKDHTQANDELKQVASRLKVQPPAQVDQKHKDLSDKLSKLSGAEFDREYINAMVMGHEEVLGKLRARVDAGVSGAHTGGAGDHPSEGRTHDEGQPNVSRNSNKPVAQDPGVAKSETGKGATTGPGHGDEAVTQWAAKVMPAVQKHLDSAREIQKKVAG
;
A
#
# COMPACT_ATOMS: atom_id res chain seq x y z
N MET A 1 -37.38 20.18 -50.86
CA MET A 1 -37.47 21.44 -51.63
C MET A 1 -36.91 22.58 -50.76
N LYS A 2 -35.99 23.35 -51.36
CA LYS A 2 -35.40 24.63 -50.97
C LYS A 2 -34.32 24.49 -49.85
N SER A 3 -33.06 24.59 -50.13
CA SER A 3 -32.21 25.43 -50.94
C SER A 3 -31.52 26.54 -50.13
N PHE A 4 -30.18 26.41 -50.06
CA PHE A 4 -29.10 27.37 -50.22
C PHE A 4 -29.00 28.63 -49.32
N GLY A 5 -27.80 28.80 -48.78
CA GLY A 5 -27.26 30.07 -48.33
C GLY A 5 -25.73 29.96 -48.12
N ILE A 6 -24.97 30.15 -49.21
CA ILE A 6 -23.54 30.33 -49.23
C ILE A 6 -23.25 31.80 -48.92
N GLY A 7 -22.35 32.08 -47.99
CA GLY A 7 -21.84 33.38 -47.68
C GLY A 7 -20.35 33.38 -47.53
N THR A 8 -19.65 33.70 -48.63
CA THR A 8 -18.21 34.02 -48.75
C THR A 8 -17.95 35.51 -48.45
N ALA A 9 -16.96 35.81 -47.62
CA ALA A 9 -16.18 37.06 -47.68
C ALA A 9 -14.93 36.90 -46.82
N LEU A 10 -13.82 36.85 -47.46
CA LEU A 10 -12.72 37.77 -47.77
C LEU A 10 -11.85 38.21 -46.56
N MET A 11 -10.63 37.66 -46.63
CA MET A 11 -9.30 38.25 -46.47
C MET A 11 -9.13 39.57 -45.70
N ALA A 12 -8.30 39.53 -44.66
CA ALA A 12 -7.33 40.58 -44.40
C ALA A 12 -6.05 40.01 -43.80
N LEU A 13 -4.98 40.12 -44.58
CA LEU A 13 -3.59 39.81 -44.27
C LEU A 13 -3.01 40.97 -43.46
N ALA A 14 -2.52 40.67 -42.24
CA ALA A 14 -1.65 41.60 -41.51
C ALA A 14 -0.41 40.86 -41.03
N LEU A 15 0.69 41.03 -41.72
CA LEU A 15 2.04 40.68 -41.29
C LEU A 15 2.46 41.62 -40.17
N MET A 16 2.74 41.10 -39.00
CA MET A 16 3.61 41.75 -38.05
C MET A 16 4.58 40.71 -37.47
N SER A 17 5.82 40.87 -37.95
CA SER A 17 7.01 40.22 -37.38
C SER A 17 7.24 40.72 -35.97
N GLY A 18 7.35 39.76 -35.01
CA GLY A 18 7.74 40.08 -33.64
C GLY A 18 8.32 38.83 -33.02
N THR A 19 9.59 38.56 -33.34
CA THR A 19 10.40 37.53 -32.69
C THR A 19 10.67 37.94 -31.25
N ILE A 20 10.07 37.28 -30.28
CA ILE A 20 10.61 37.26 -28.92
C ILE A 20 10.71 35.81 -28.53
N TYR A 21 11.92 35.25 -28.70
CA TYR A 21 12.33 34.03 -28.04
C TYR A 21 12.56 34.34 -26.57
N GLY A 22 11.50 34.30 -25.78
CA GLY A 22 11.57 34.15 -24.33
C GLY A 22 11.58 32.67 -24.06
N GLN A 23 12.72 32.09 -23.73
CA GLN A 23 12.82 30.78 -23.18
C GLN A 23 12.27 30.85 -21.74
N ASP A 24 10.98 30.61 -21.57
CA ASP A 24 10.41 30.30 -20.26
C ASP A 24 10.96 28.94 -19.81
N LYS A 25 12.06 29.00 -19.06
CA LYS A 25 12.46 27.86 -18.23
C LYS A 25 11.28 27.54 -17.33
N PRO A 26 10.86 26.27 -17.24
CA PRO A 26 9.79 25.92 -16.30
C PRO A 26 10.22 26.42 -14.91
N ARG A 27 9.44 27.34 -14.38
CA ARG A 27 9.62 27.86 -13.02
C ARG A 27 9.26 26.74 -12.08
N VAL A 28 10.27 26.03 -11.59
CA VAL A 28 10.11 25.09 -10.48
C VAL A 28 9.69 25.93 -9.28
N THR A 29 8.39 25.97 -9.01
CA THR A 29 7.88 26.54 -7.76
C THR A 29 8.40 25.68 -6.63
N PRO A 30 9.07 26.25 -5.60
CA PRO A 30 9.45 25.48 -4.43
C PRO A 30 8.17 24.91 -3.80
N GLN A 31 8.03 23.58 -3.77
CA GLN A 31 6.92 22.96 -3.06
C GLN A 31 7.07 23.30 -1.58
N HIS A 32 6.02 23.92 -1.03
CA HIS A 32 5.98 24.25 0.39
C HIS A 32 5.93 22.94 1.20
N PRO A 33 6.67 22.80 2.29
CA PRO A 33 6.66 21.57 3.11
C PRO A 33 5.26 21.17 3.59
N ALA A 34 4.36 22.12 3.72
CA ALA A 34 2.94 21.89 4.05
C ALA A 34 2.17 21.15 2.93
N ASP A 35 2.48 21.46 1.66
CA ASP A 35 1.81 20.82 0.52
C ASP A 35 2.21 19.34 0.39
N SER A 36 3.47 19.03 0.68
CA SER A 36 3.98 17.65 0.67
C SER A 36 3.32 16.81 1.78
N GLY A 37 3.08 17.39 2.94
CA GLY A 37 2.41 16.71 4.06
C GLY A 37 0.93 16.40 3.77
N LEU A 38 0.22 17.32 3.11
CA LEU A 38 -1.16 17.12 2.72
C LEU A 38 -1.31 16.06 1.62
N ALA A 39 -0.39 16.04 0.65
CA ALA A 39 -0.36 15.02 -0.41
C ALA A 39 -0.10 13.62 0.17
N ALA A 40 0.86 13.47 1.08
CA ALA A 40 1.17 12.20 1.74
C ALA A 40 0.00 11.69 2.59
N LEU A 41 -0.71 12.56 3.30
CA LEU A 41 -1.91 12.18 4.06
C LEU A 41 -3.06 11.75 3.13
N SER A 42 -3.23 12.42 1.98
CA SER A 42 -4.21 12.04 0.96
C SER A 42 -3.93 10.66 0.39
N ASP A 43 -2.67 10.37 0.08
CA ASP A 43 -2.22 9.06 -0.41
C ASP A 43 -2.42 7.97 0.64
N ALA A 44 -2.05 8.22 1.89
CA ALA A 44 -2.26 7.30 3.00
C ALA A 44 -3.75 7.01 3.21
N GLN A 45 -4.61 8.03 3.14
CA GLN A 45 -6.06 7.88 3.26
C GLN A 45 -6.63 7.05 2.10
N GLY A 46 -6.24 7.33 0.87
CA GLY A 46 -6.65 6.56 -0.32
C GLY A 46 -6.28 5.08 -0.17
N PHE A 47 -5.05 4.80 0.20
CA PHE A 47 -4.59 3.44 0.42
C PHE A 47 -5.34 2.73 1.56
N ILE A 48 -5.55 3.39 2.71
CA ILE A 48 -6.32 2.85 3.84
C ILE A 48 -7.75 2.50 3.40
N ASN A 49 -8.38 3.38 2.63
CA ASN A 49 -9.74 3.15 2.13
C ASN A 49 -9.80 1.93 1.22
N ASP A 50 -8.91 1.83 0.24
CA ASP A 50 -8.82 0.71 -0.69
C ASP A 50 -8.61 -0.62 0.04
N MET A 51 -7.65 -0.67 0.96
CA MET A 51 -7.34 -1.89 1.71
C MET A 51 -8.45 -2.26 2.68
N THR A 52 -9.14 -1.29 3.26
CA THR A 52 -10.31 -1.55 4.13
C THR A 52 -11.45 -2.17 3.33
N ILE A 53 -11.76 -1.61 2.15
CA ILE A 53 -12.79 -2.15 1.25
C ILE A 53 -12.45 -3.58 0.84
N ALA A 54 -11.21 -3.83 0.43
CA ALA A 54 -10.75 -5.17 0.06
C ALA A 54 -10.90 -6.15 1.23
N ASN A 55 -10.41 -5.82 2.44
CA ASN A 55 -10.54 -6.68 3.60
C ASN A 55 -12.01 -6.97 3.97
N LEU A 56 -12.88 -5.96 3.91
CA LEU A 56 -14.30 -6.16 4.17
C LEU A 56 -14.95 -7.10 3.14
N ALA A 57 -14.59 -6.95 1.87
CA ALA A 57 -15.06 -7.84 0.81
C ALA A 57 -14.60 -9.28 1.02
N GLU A 58 -13.31 -9.47 1.32
CA GLU A 58 -12.75 -10.81 1.57
C GLU A 58 -13.42 -11.51 2.78
N VAL A 59 -13.70 -10.76 3.86
CA VAL A 59 -14.45 -11.31 5.00
C VAL A 59 -15.87 -11.73 4.60
N GLN A 60 -16.56 -10.92 3.80
CA GLN A 60 -17.92 -11.19 3.35
C GLN A 60 -17.97 -12.39 2.40
N LEU A 61 -17.09 -12.40 1.39
CA LEU A 61 -17.00 -13.48 0.40
C LEU A 61 -16.48 -14.79 1.03
N GLY A 62 -15.54 -14.70 1.98
CA GLY A 62 -15.05 -15.85 2.74
C GLY A 62 -16.12 -16.53 3.58
N LYS A 63 -17.01 -15.76 4.22
CA LYS A 63 -18.20 -16.30 4.90
C LYS A 63 -19.09 -17.06 3.93
N MET A 64 -19.39 -16.45 2.79
CA MET A 64 -20.20 -17.08 1.76
C MET A 64 -19.54 -18.39 1.27
N ALA A 65 -18.24 -18.42 1.07
CA ALA A 65 -17.52 -19.63 0.65
C ALA A 65 -17.54 -20.75 1.73
N SER A 66 -17.40 -20.38 2.99
CA SER A 66 -17.46 -21.35 4.08
C SER A 66 -18.85 -22.01 4.20
N GLU A 67 -19.91 -21.29 3.85
CA GLU A 67 -21.30 -21.76 3.88
C GLU A 67 -21.69 -22.50 2.59
N LYS A 68 -21.46 -21.90 1.42
CA LYS A 68 -21.97 -22.37 0.10
C LYS A 68 -21.01 -23.26 -0.67
N GLY A 69 -19.71 -23.20 -0.39
CA GLY A 69 -18.72 -24.02 -1.10
C GLY A 69 -19.08 -25.50 -1.08
N SER A 70 -18.89 -26.19 -2.18
CA SER A 70 -19.07 -27.65 -2.28
C SER A 70 -17.74 -28.39 -2.03
N ASN A 71 -16.63 -27.80 -2.45
CA ASN A 71 -15.31 -28.36 -2.27
C ASN A 71 -14.79 -28.03 -0.85
N PRO A 72 -14.29 -29.03 -0.07
CA PRO A 72 -13.74 -28.79 1.27
C PRO A 72 -12.58 -27.79 1.32
N ASP A 73 -11.72 -27.76 0.29
CA ASP A 73 -10.62 -26.81 0.22
C ASP A 73 -11.13 -25.37 0.05
N VAL A 74 -12.21 -25.17 -0.71
CA VAL A 74 -12.87 -23.87 -0.88
C VAL A 74 -13.47 -23.38 0.43
N LYS A 75 -14.14 -24.25 1.17
CA LYS A 75 -14.68 -23.93 2.50
C LYS A 75 -13.57 -23.51 3.48
N SER A 76 -12.51 -24.32 3.53
CA SER A 76 -11.36 -24.05 4.42
C SER A 76 -10.65 -22.76 4.06
N PHE A 77 -10.50 -22.49 2.76
CA PHE A 77 -9.95 -21.24 2.26
C PHE A 77 -10.84 -20.04 2.66
N GLY A 78 -12.17 -20.16 2.51
CA GLY A 78 -13.12 -19.14 2.96
C GLY A 78 -12.96 -18.81 4.46
N GLN A 79 -12.83 -19.83 5.31
CA GLN A 79 -12.59 -19.64 6.75
C GLN A 79 -11.26 -18.91 7.03
N MET A 80 -10.21 -19.24 6.28
CA MET A 80 -8.92 -18.57 6.37
C MET A 80 -9.05 -17.09 5.96
N MET A 81 -9.76 -16.77 4.89
CA MET A 81 -10.03 -15.40 4.45
C MET A 81 -10.75 -14.60 5.55
N VAL A 82 -11.79 -15.16 6.14
CA VAL A 82 -12.50 -14.49 7.25
C VAL A 82 -11.57 -14.15 8.40
N LYS A 83 -10.77 -15.11 8.84
CA LYS A 83 -9.86 -14.93 9.97
C LYS A 83 -8.79 -13.87 9.69
N ASP A 84 -8.05 -14.06 8.60
CA ASP A 84 -6.85 -13.29 8.36
C ASP A 84 -7.18 -11.86 7.91
N HIS A 85 -8.23 -11.66 7.08
CA HIS A 85 -8.67 -10.33 6.66
C HIS A 85 -9.42 -9.56 7.77
N THR A 86 -10.06 -10.23 8.72
CA THR A 86 -10.57 -9.56 9.92
C THR A 86 -9.42 -9.00 10.74
N GLN A 87 -8.37 -9.79 10.99
CA GLN A 87 -7.19 -9.34 11.72
C GLN A 87 -6.49 -8.19 10.99
N ALA A 88 -6.25 -8.32 9.68
CA ALA A 88 -5.61 -7.27 8.88
C ALA A 88 -6.41 -5.95 8.92
N ASN A 89 -7.75 -6.04 8.88
CA ASN A 89 -8.63 -4.89 8.96
C ASN A 89 -8.58 -4.21 10.34
N ASP A 90 -8.53 -4.97 11.41
CA ASP A 90 -8.45 -4.41 12.77
C ASP A 90 -7.09 -3.73 13.01
N GLU A 91 -6.00 -4.27 12.49
CA GLU A 91 -4.70 -3.62 12.51
C GLU A 91 -4.69 -2.32 11.67
N LEU A 92 -5.30 -2.34 10.47
CA LEU A 92 -5.40 -1.16 9.61
C LEU A 92 -6.25 -0.05 10.24
N LYS A 93 -7.32 -0.40 10.96
CA LYS A 93 -8.10 0.58 11.75
C LYS A 93 -7.26 1.28 12.82
N GLN A 94 -6.31 0.55 13.44
CA GLN A 94 -5.40 1.18 14.42
C GLN A 94 -4.47 2.19 13.73
N VAL A 95 -3.96 1.86 12.52
CA VAL A 95 -3.16 2.80 11.72
C VAL A 95 -4.01 4.02 11.35
N ALA A 96 -5.21 3.81 10.81
CA ALA A 96 -6.15 4.87 10.45
C ALA A 96 -6.46 5.82 11.63
N SER A 97 -6.70 5.24 12.81
CA SER A 97 -6.97 6.02 14.03
C SER A 97 -5.81 6.95 14.41
N ARG A 98 -4.56 6.47 14.32
CA ARG A 98 -3.37 7.30 14.58
C ARG A 98 -3.26 8.46 13.60
N LEU A 99 -3.67 8.25 12.36
CA LEU A 99 -3.64 9.24 11.28
C LEU A 99 -4.91 10.11 11.23
N LYS A 100 -5.88 9.85 12.12
CA LYS A 100 -7.20 10.51 12.14
C LYS A 100 -7.97 10.33 10.82
N VAL A 101 -7.73 9.22 10.13
CA VAL A 101 -8.46 8.79 8.93
C VAL A 101 -9.67 7.98 9.36
N GLN A 102 -10.81 8.23 8.72
CA GLN A 102 -12.03 7.44 8.88
C GLN A 102 -12.16 6.48 7.69
N PRO A 103 -11.85 5.17 7.87
CA PRO A 103 -11.98 4.21 6.79
C PRO A 103 -13.46 3.88 6.50
N PRO A 104 -13.79 3.42 5.28
CA PRO A 104 -15.14 2.98 4.93
C PRO A 104 -15.67 1.89 5.84
N ALA A 105 -16.96 1.95 6.15
CA ALA A 105 -17.66 0.92 6.93
C ALA A 105 -18.28 -0.18 6.05
N GLN A 106 -18.30 0.01 4.74
CA GLN A 106 -18.95 -0.89 3.78
C GLN A 106 -18.07 -1.07 2.54
N VAL A 107 -18.31 -2.18 1.84
CA VAL A 107 -17.71 -2.43 0.52
C VAL A 107 -18.27 -1.49 -0.54
N ASP A 108 -17.49 -1.27 -1.60
CA ASP A 108 -17.90 -0.52 -2.78
C ASP A 108 -18.88 -1.29 -3.69
N GLN A 109 -19.32 -0.64 -4.76
CA GLN A 109 -20.29 -1.24 -5.69
C GLN A 109 -19.70 -2.45 -6.44
N LYS A 110 -18.42 -2.40 -6.83
CA LYS A 110 -17.72 -3.52 -7.50
C LYS A 110 -17.81 -4.81 -6.66
N HIS A 111 -17.56 -4.71 -5.35
CA HIS A 111 -17.61 -5.87 -4.46
C HIS A 111 -19.03 -6.30 -4.10
N LYS A 112 -20.00 -5.38 -4.07
CA LYS A 112 -21.42 -5.74 -3.96
C LYS A 112 -21.88 -6.54 -5.15
N ASP A 113 -21.56 -6.08 -6.36
CA ASP A 113 -21.94 -6.78 -7.61
C ASP A 113 -21.31 -8.18 -7.68
N LEU A 114 -20.05 -8.34 -7.24
CA LEU A 114 -19.41 -9.65 -7.14
C LEU A 114 -20.11 -10.55 -6.12
N SER A 115 -20.44 -10.02 -4.94
CA SER A 115 -21.18 -10.75 -3.91
C SER A 115 -22.56 -11.20 -4.43
N ASP A 116 -23.28 -10.32 -5.12
CA ASP A 116 -24.59 -10.62 -5.72
C ASP A 116 -24.48 -11.69 -6.82
N LYS A 117 -23.44 -11.63 -7.65
CA LYS A 117 -23.14 -12.68 -8.63
C LYS A 117 -22.95 -14.03 -7.95
N LEU A 118 -22.02 -14.09 -6.99
CA LEU A 118 -21.68 -15.33 -6.28
C LEU A 118 -22.86 -15.87 -5.45
N SER A 119 -23.71 -15.01 -4.92
CA SER A 119 -24.88 -15.43 -4.14
C SER A 119 -25.85 -16.30 -4.93
N LYS A 120 -25.91 -16.12 -6.25
CA LYS A 120 -26.82 -16.85 -7.16
C LYS A 120 -26.25 -18.21 -7.62
N LEU A 121 -24.97 -18.46 -7.34
CA LEU A 121 -24.28 -19.68 -7.73
C LEU A 121 -24.31 -20.71 -6.59
N SER A 122 -24.07 -21.99 -6.93
CA SER A 122 -23.94 -23.09 -5.98
C SER A 122 -23.05 -24.20 -6.53
N GLY A 123 -22.64 -25.13 -5.67
CA GLY A 123 -21.86 -26.29 -6.07
C GLY A 123 -20.54 -25.93 -6.73
N ALA A 124 -20.14 -26.72 -7.71
CA ALA A 124 -18.87 -26.54 -8.41
C ALA A 124 -18.77 -25.21 -9.18
N GLU A 125 -19.89 -24.64 -9.61
CA GLU A 125 -19.91 -23.35 -10.29
C GLU A 125 -19.56 -22.21 -9.32
N PHE A 126 -20.15 -22.22 -8.12
CA PHE A 126 -19.79 -21.31 -7.06
C PHE A 126 -18.29 -21.41 -6.71
N ASP A 127 -17.79 -22.64 -6.52
CA ASP A 127 -16.40 -22.88 -6.14
C ASP A 127 -15.43 -22.29 -7.17
N ARG A 128 -15.66 -22.52 -8.46
CA ARG A 128 -14.83 -21.97 -9.55
C ARG A 128 -14.85 -20.45 -9.58
N GLU A 129 -16.04 -19.86 -9.56
CA GLU A 129 -16.18 -18.40 -9.66
C GLU A 129 -15.61 -17.69 -8.42
N TYR A 130 -15.83 -18.26 -7.23
CA TYR A 130 -15.24 -17.73 -6.00
C TYR A 130 -13.71 -17.76 -6.05
N ILE A 131 -13.11 -18.90 -6.37
CA ILE A 131 -11.65 -19.02 -6.41
C ILE A 131 -11.04 -18.16 -7.52
N ASN A 132 -11.68 -18.05 -8.68
CA ASN A 132 -11.23 -17.12 -9.72
C ASN A 132 -11.23 -15.66 -9.22
N ALA A 133 -12.27 -15.25 -8.51
CA ALA A 133 -12.33 -13.93 -7.93
C ALA A 133 -11.23 -13.71 -6.88
N MET A 134 -10.94 -14.72 -6.04
CA MET A 134 -9.86 -14.66 -5.06
C MET A 134 -8.48 -14.50 -5.71
N VAL A 135 -8.19 -15.25 -6.77
CA VAL A 135 -6.92 -15.12 -7.50
C VAL A 135 -6.76 -13.69 -8.03
N MET A 136 -7.78 -13.17 -8.74
CA MET A 136 -7.71 -11.83 -9.32
C MET A 136 -7.61 -10.73 -8.26
N GLY A 137 -8.39 -10.82 -7.18
CA GLY A 137 -8.38 -9.84 -6.09
C GLY A 137 -7.03 -9.80 -5.36
N HIS A 138 -6.47 -10.96 -5.07
CA HIS A 138 -5.16 -11.04 -4.39
C HIS A 138 -4.01 -10.56 -5.28
N GLU A 139 -4.06 -10.78 -6.60
CA GLU A 139 -3.09 -10.20 -7.55
C GLU A 139 -3.16 -8.67 -7.55
N GLU A 140 -4.38 -8.10 -7.61
CA GLU A 140 -4.59 -6.64 -7.55
C GLU A 140 -4.05 -6.06 -6.23
N VAL A 141 -4.41 -6.65 -5.09
CA VAL A 141 -3.97 -6.19 -3.77
C VAL A 141 -2.45 -6.30 -3.62
N LEU A 142 -1.82 -7.40 -4.06
CA LEU A 142 -0.36 -7.52 -4.03
C LEU A 142 0.34 -6.45 -4.85
N GLY A 143 -0.21 -6.08 -6.01
CA GLY A 143 0.30 -4.97 -6.81
C GLY A 143 0.29 -3.65 -6.03
N LYS A 144 -0.82 -3.34 -5.36
CA LYS A 144 -0.96 -2.12 -4.52
C LYS A 144 -0.03 -2.14 -3.30
N LEU A 145 0.10 -3.30 -2.63
CA LEU A 145 1.00 -3.44 -1.49
C LEU A 145 2.47 -3.22 -1.87
N ARG A 146 2.92 -3.82 -2.98
CA ARG A 146 4.28 -3.65 -3.51
C ARG A 146 4.55 -2.19 -3.87
N ALA A 147 3.67 -1.57 -4.65
CA ALA A 147 3.80 -0.17 -5.02
C ALA A 147 3.92 0.75 -3.78
N ARG A 148 3.16 0.46 -2.73
CA ARG A 148 3.22 1.20 -1.48
C ARG A 148 4.55 1.05 -0.75
N VAL A 149 5.07 -0.18 -0.67
CA VAL A 149 6.36 -0.46 -0.03
C VAL A 149 7.50 0.17 -0.82
N ASP A 150 7.49 0.06 -2.15
CA ASP A 150 8.52 0.62 -3.03
C ASP A 150 8.56 2.16 -2.94
N ALA A 151 7.39 2.81 -2.89
CA ALA A 151 7.29 4.26 -2.71
C ALA A 151 7.88 4.71 -1.36
N GLY A 152 7.60 3.96 -0.28
CA GLY A 152 8.14 4.25 1.06
C GLY A 152 9.66 4.12 1.12
N VAL A 153 10.24 3.13 0.43
CA VAL A 153 11.71 2.96 0.35
C VAL A 153 12.35 4.10 -0.45
N SER A 154 11.74 4.52 -1.56
CA SER A 154 12.26 5.61 -2.41
C SER A 154 12.24 6.96 -1.70
N GLY A 155 11.21 7.24 -0.91
CA GLY A 155 11.09 8.47 -0.12
C GLY A 155 12.14 8.60 1.00
N ALA A 156 12.58 7.49 1.56
CA ALA A 156 13.57 7.46 2.63
C ALA A 156 15.00 7.85 2.17
N HIS A 157 15.30 7.73 0.87
CA HIS A 157 16.64 8.02 0.33
C HIS A 157 16.84 9.47 -0.10
N THR A 158 15.80 10.29 -0.16
CA THR A 158 15.92 11.70 -0.59
C THR A 158 16.17 12.69 0.55
N GLY A 159 16.16 12.24 1.81
CA GLY A 159 16.35 13.07 2.99
C GLY A 159 17.78 13.16 3.56
N GLY A 160 18.77 12.56 2.90
CA GLY A 160 20.11 12.38 3.46
C GLY A 160 21.28 12.89 2.62
N ALA A 161 21.13 13.99 1.87
CA ALA A 161 22.26 14.68 1.25
C ALA A 161 22.58 15.96 2.03
N GLY A 162 23.08 15.79 3.25
CA GLY A 162 23.65 16.87 4.06
C GLY A 162 25.18 16.81 4.02
N ASP A 163 25.76 17.82 3.41
CA ASP A 163 27.14 18.24 3.37
C ASP A 163 28.07 17.61 4.40
N HIS A 164 29.09 16.89 3.90
CA HIS A 164 30.33 16.77 4.61
C HIS A 164 31.34 17.76 4.01
N PRO A 165 31.78 18.78 4.76
CA PRO A 165 32.97 19.53 4.36
C PRO A 165 34.19 18.64 4.55
N SER A 166 34.89 18.43 3.45
CA SER A 166 36.23 17.86 3.44
C SER A 166 37.22 18.81 4.09
N GLU A 167 37.72 18.51 5.29
CA GLU A 167 38.97 19.07 5.77
C GLU A 167 39.98 17.94 5.98
N GLY A 168 41.03 18.02 5.18
CA GLY A 168 42.20 17.16 5.30
C GLY A 168 43.08 17.54 6.49
N ARG A 169 43.77 16.51 7.02
CA ARG A 169 45.17 16.61 7.48
C ARG A 169 45.68 15.27 7.98
N THR A 170 46.65 14.76 7.26
CA THR A 170 48.07 14.46 7.58
C THR A 170 48.36 13.55 8.77
N HIS A 171 48.94 12.39 8.41
CA HIS A 171 50.03 11.62 9.04
C HIS A 171 50.25 11.74 10.55
N ASP A 172 50.27 10.60 11.26
CA ASP A 172 51.49 10.13 11.93
C ASP A 172 51.37 8.63 12.27
N GLU A 173 52.56 8.02 12.28
CA GLU A 173 52.85 6.61 12.47
C GLU A 173 52.80 6.20 13.93
N GLY A 174 52.55 4.91 14.22
CA GLY A 174 52.92 4.31 15.50
C GLY A 174 52.14 3.08 15.91
N GLN A 175 52.62 1.92 15.55
CA GLN A 175 52.35 0.63 16.22
C GLN A 175 53.24 0.44 17.46
N PRO A 176 53.20 -0.62 18.30
CA PRO A 176 52.26 -1.78 18.34
C PRO A 176 51.82 -2.24 19.76
N ASN A 177 50.89 -3.22 19.77
CA ASN A 177 50.88 -4.41 20.62
C ASN A 177 50.48 -4.30 22.12
N VAL A 178 49.56 -5.06 22.62
CA VAL A 178 49.70 -6.30 23.42
C VAL A 178 48.34 -6.89 23.82
N SER A 179 48.21 -8.21 23.56
CA SER A 179 47.25 -9.14 24.12
C SER A 179 47.01 -9.03 25.64
N ARG A 180 45.77 -9.30 26.05
CA ARG A 180 45.49 -10.26 27.15
C ARG A 180 44.02 -10.66 27.26
N ASN A 181 43.86 -11.95 27.07
CA ASN A 181 42.77 -12.84 27.42
C ASN A 181 42.45 -12.80 28.91
N SER A 182 41.15 -12.81 29.29
CA SER A 182 40.71 -13.45 30.53
C SER A 182 39.21 -13.76 30.47
N ASN A 183 38.90 -15.04 30.33
CA ASN A 183 37.62 -15.66 30.67
C ASN A 183 37.27 -15.48 32.15
N LYS A 184 36.03 -15.16 32.47
CA LYS A 184 35.33 -15.77 33.60
C LYS A 184 33.82 -15.52 33.50
N PRO A 185 32.97 -16.52 33.78
CA PRO A 185 31.51 -16.40 33.79
C PRO A 185 31.00 -16.05 35.20
N VAL A 186 29.97 -15.18 35.26
CA VAL A 186 29.18 -14.99 36.51
C VAL A 186 27.70 -14.90 36.19
N ALA A 187 26.99 -15.91 36.71
CA ALA A 187 25.67 -15.98 37.33
C ALA A 187 24.54 -15.05 36.88
N GLN A 188 23.43 -15.70 36.59
CA GLN A 188 22.06 -15.22 36.46
C GLN A 188 21.57 -14.58 37.77
N ASP A 189 20.83 -13.47 37.58
CA ASP A 189 19.88 -12.98 38.57
C ASP A 189 18.60 -12.53 37.86
N PRO A 190 17.40 -12.99 38.22
CA PRO A 190 16.16 -12.64 37.58
C PRO A 190 15.52 -11.45 38.29
N GLY A 191 15.57 -10.27 37.72
CA GLY A 191 15.06 -9.04 38.31
C GLY A 191 14.24 -8.20 37.37
N VAL A 192 12.93 -8.29 37.48
CA VAL A 192 11.91 -7.23 37.29
C VAL A 192 11.87 -6.54 35.91
N ALA A 193 10.87 -6.95 35.17
CA ALA A 193 10.31 -6.19 34.05
C ALA A 193 9.85 -4.81 34.51
N LYS A 194 10.62 -3.77 34.21
CA LYS A 194 10.12 -2.38 34.20
C LYS A 194 9.50 -2.09 32.84
N SER A 195 8.19 -1.93 32.88
CA SER A 195 7.37 -1.27 31.89
C SER A 195 8.07 0.02 31.40
N GLU A 196 8.60 0.03 30.19
CA GLU A 196 8.99 1.25 29.54
C GLU A 196 7.75 1.90 28.93
N THR A 197 7.26 2.86 29.65
CA THR A 197 6.28 3.88 29.28
C THR A 197 6.63 4.53 27.94
N GLY A 198 5.64 4.55 27.08
CA GLY A 198 5.49 5.19 25.81
C GLY A 198 6.44 6.32 25.48
N LYS A 199 7.28 6.12 24.48
CA LYS A 199 7.77 7.22 23.65
C LYS A 199 6.57 7.79 22.90
N GLY A 200 6.23 9.03 23.24
CA GLY A 200 5.20 9.79 22.55
C GLY A 200 5.44 9.77 21.04
N ALA A 201 4.46 9.33 20.30
CA ALA A 201 4.46 9.37 18.85
C ALA A 201 4.53 10.84 18.41
N THR A 202 5.67 11.27 17.91
CA THR A 202 5.81 12.56 17.24
C THR A 202 5.05 12.48 15.91
N THR A 203 3.86 13.07 15.87
CA THR A 203 3.06 13.21 14.65
C THR A 203 3.62 14.35 13.79
N GLY A 204 4.70 14.08 13.07
CA GLY A 204 5.20 14.98 12.01
C GLY A 204 4.63 14.52 10.64
N PRO A 205 4.63 15.40 9.63
CA PRO A 205 4.01 15.16 8.32
C PRO A 205 4.67 14.07 7.44
N GLY A 206 5.51 13.21 7.97
CA GLY A 206 6.07 12.04 7.28
C GLY A 206 5.68 10.69 7.92
N HIS A 207 5.12 10.72 9.12
CA HIS A 207 4.89 9.49 9.91
C HIS A 207 3.65 8.70 9.48
N GLY A 208 2.72 9.35 8.77
CA GLY A 208 1.53 8.70 8.26
C GLY A 208 1.86 7.70 7.16
N ASP A 209 2.73 8.10 6.29
CA ASP A 209 3.20 7.32 5.16
C ASP A 209 3.99 6.09 5.62
N GLU A 210 4.84 6.26 6.62
CA GLU A 210 5.62 5.18 7.21
C GLU A 210 4.75 4.11 7.88
N ALA A 211 3.75 4.50 8.69
CA ALA A 211 2.88 3.55 9.38
C ALA A 211 2.05 2.70 8.41
N VAL A 212 1.57 3.30 7.33
CA VAL A 212 0.84 2.59 6.27
C VAL A 212 1.77 1.67 5.47
N THR A 213 2.99 2.11 5.16
CA THR A 213 4.01 1.32 4.49
C THR A 213 4.45 0.11 5.32
N GLN A 214 4.65 0.30 6.63
CA GLN A 214 4.97 -0.79 7.54
C GLN A 214 3.84 -1.82 7.63
N TRP A 215 2.57 -1.38 7.70
CA TRP A 215 1.43 -2.27 7.65
C TRP A 215 1.39 -3.04 6.32
N ALA A 216 1.58 -2.38 5.18
CA ALA A 216 1.61 -3.02 3.87
C ALA A 216 2.69 -4.10 3.78
N ALA A 217 3.91 -3.80 4.20
CA ALA A 217 5.02 -4.74 4.24
C ALA A 217 4.73 -5.95 5.15
N LYS A 218 4.06 -5.72 6.29
CA LYS A 218 3.70 -6.76 7.25
C LYS A 218 2.68 -7.75 6.70
N VAL A 219 1.64 -7.29 6.00
CA VAL A 219 0.55 -8.15 5.51
C VAL A 219 0.86 -8.83 4.17
N MET A 220 1.77 -8.28 3.38
CA MET A 220 2.10 -8.75 2.04
C MET A 220 2.46 -10.26 1.97
N PRO A 221 3.26 -10.85 2.89
CA PRO A 221 3.54 -12.28 2.87
C PRO A 221 2.29 -13.17 3.06
N ALA A 222 1.34 -12.74 3.89
CA ALA A 222 0.08 -13.46 4.08
C ALA A 222 -0.77 -13.41 2.80
N VAL A 223 -0.90 -12.24 2.18
CA VAL A 223 -1.62 -12.07 0.90
C VAL A 223 -0.99 -12.91 -0.20
N GLN A 224 0.35 -12.99 -0.28
CA GLN A 224 1.03 -13.87 -1.22
C GLN A 224 0.68 -15.35 -0.97
N LYS A 225 0.70 -15.79 0.28
CA LYS A 225 0.32 -17.16 0.64
C LYS A 225 -1.14 -17.47 0.29
N HIS A 226 -2.04 -16.51 0.47
CA HIS A 226 -3.45 -16.66 0.06
C HIS A 226 -3.55 -16.84 -1.46
N LEU A 227 -2.86 -16.02 -2.24
CA LEU A 227 -2.83 -16.15 -3.70
C LEU A 227 -2.32 -17.53 -4.14
N ASP A 228 -1.21 -17.99 -3.55
CA ASP A 228 -0.65 -19.30 -3.89
C ASP A 228 -1.63 -20.43 -3.54
N SER A 229 -2.29 -20.35 -2.39
CA SER A 229 -3.34 -21.30 -1.99
C SER A 229 -4.54 -21.27 -2.92
N ALA A 230 -5.01 -20.07 -3.31
CA ALA A 230 -6.13 -19.92 -4.26
C ALA A 230 -5.79 -20.52 -5.61
N ARG A 231 -4.58 -20.32 -6.14
CA ARG A 231 -4.10 -20.93 -7.38
C ARG A 231 -4.04 -22.46 -7.33
N GLU A 232 -3.64 -23.02 -6.19
CA GLU A 232 -3.65 -24.49 -6.03
C GLU A 232 -5.08 -25.04 -6.00
N ILE A 233 -6.01 -24.37 -5.32
CA ILE A 233 -7.41 -24.75 -5.32
C ILE A 233 -8.03 -24.58 -6.71
N GLN A 234 -7.68 -23.50 -7.42
CA GLN A 234 -8.14 -23.23 -8.78
C GLN A 234 -7.88 -24.41 -9.72
N LYS A 235 -6.68 -24.99 -9.67
CA LYS A 235 -6.32 -26.19 -10.46
C LYS A 235 -7.23 -27.37 -10.15
N LYS A 236 -7.68 -27.54 -8.90
CA LYS A 236 -8.53 -28.66 -8.45
C LYS A 236 -9.99 -28.48 -8.83
N VAL A 237 -10.49 -27.23 -8.89
CA VAL A 237 -11.89 -26.93 -9.18
C VAL A 237 -12.14 -26.61 -10.66
N ALA A 238 -11.09 -26.55 -11.49
CA ALA A 238 -11.19 -26.29 -12.94
C ALA A 238 -11.70 -27.49 -13.75
N GLY A 239 -11.64 -28.72 -13.21
CA GLY A 239 -12.16 -29.95 -13.80
C GLY A 239 -13.58 -30.17 -13.37
#